data_c0fedca9d84d18b070c3a78b5cec3da3
#
_entry.id   c0fedca9d84d18b070c3a78b5cec3da3
#
_cell.length_a   1.000
_cell.length_b   1.000
_cell.length_c   1.000
_cell.angle_alpha   90.00
_cell.angle_beta   90.00
_cell.angle_gamma   90.00
#
_symmetry.space_group_name_H-M   'P 1'
#
loop_
_entity.id
_entity.type
_entity.pdbx_description
1 polymer ?
#
loop_
_entity_poly.entity_id
_entity_poly.type
_entity_poly.pdbx_seq_one_letter_code
_entity_poly.pdbx_strand_id
1 'polypeptide(L)'
;MPNRLRSRRTALLVALALAAAILTAPLYASGDGRTSSRKHVKVQLVAASGAEAGVVKLTEQGTKVIVRAEAEGLTPGFHGFHVHSAGECVPPFTSAGGHYNPTGTGHGSHAGDMPSLLVLDDGTAELQFATDNFTIAELFDADGTAIIVHALPDNFANIPTRYQSTAEGTFGPDSATLATGDAGGRVACGIVAGG
;
A
#
# COMPACT_ATOMS: atom_id res chain seq x y z
N MET A 1 70.95 84.80 -18.80
CA MET A 1 71.70 83.67 -18.28
C MET A 1 70.76 82.78 -17.50
N PRO A 2 70.64 81.52 -17.79
CA PRO A 2 69.58 80.71 -17.38
C PRO A 2 69.83 79.92 -16.11
N ASN A 3 68.83 79.82 -15.26
CA ASN A 3 68.94 79.00 -14.08
C ASN A 3 68.03 77.72 -14.27
N ARG A 4 68.64 76.61 -14.21
CA ARG A 4 68.03 75.30 -14.39
C ARG A 4 67.47 74.84 -13.05
N LEU A 5 66.12 74.72 -12.95
CA LEU A 5 65.48 74.04 -11.83
C LEU A 5 65.11 72.58 -12.26
N ARG A 6 65.72 71.65 -11.55
CA ARG A 6 65.41 70.24 -11.71
C ARG A 6 64.09 69.92 -11.02
N SER A 7 63.10 69.52 -11.78
CA SER A 7 61.87 68.93 -11.27
C SER A 7 62.06 67.48 -10.85
N ARG A 8 61.91 67.22 -9.57
CA ARG A 8 61.80 65.85 -9.01
C ARG A 8 60.44 65.33 -9.29
N ARG A 9 60.36 64.33 -10.12
CA ARG A 9 59.10 63.59 -10.31
C ARG A 9 58.92 62.56 -9.17
N THR A 10 58.01 62.84 -8.29
CA THR A 10 57.56 61.91 -7.26
C THR A 10 56.58 60.94 -7.90
N ALA A 11 56.97 59.68 -8.04
CA ALA A 11 56.11 58.65 -8.52
C ALA A 11 55.17 58.20 -7.34
N LEU A 12 53.89 58.47 -7.51
CA LEU A 12 52.82 58.01 -6.58
C LEU A 12 52.41 56.62 -7.03
N LEU A 13 52.79 55.60 -6.24
CA LEU A 13 52.29 54.24 -6.42
C LEU A 13 50.91 54.17 -5.83
N VAL A 14 49.90 54.10 -6.69
CA VAL A 14 48.52 53.78 -6.27
C VAL A 14 48.42 52.26 -6.19
N ALA A 15 48.38 51.74 -4.97
CA ALA A 15 48.08 50.34 -4.73
C ALA A 15 46.57 50.12 -4.88
N LEU A 16 46.16 49.45 -5.94
CA LEU A 16 44.79 49.03 -6.19
C LEU A 16 44.52 47.77 -5.34
N ALA A 17 43.83 47.91 -4.20
CA ALA A 17 43.34 46.77 -3.42
C ALA A 17 42.08 46.24 -4.10
N LEU A 18 42.18 45.09 -4.79
CA LEU A 18 41.01 44.31 -5.21
C LEU A 18 40.41 43.60 -4.00
N ALA A 19 39.32 44.15 -3.48
CA ALA A 19 38.46 43.41 -2.53
C ALA A 19 37.66 42.36 -3.30
N ALA A 20 38.09 41.09 -3.20
CA ALA A 20 37.31 39.96 -3.67
C ALA A 20 36.13 39.75 -2.70
N ALA A 21 34.92 40.25 -3.07
CA ALA A 21 33.71 39.90 -2.40
C ALA A 21 33.36 38.44 -2.69
N ILE A 22 33.64 37.54 -1.72
CA ILE A 22 33.19 36.16 -1.75
C ILE A 22 31.66 36.21 -1.48
N LEU A 23 30.84 36.11 -2.52
CA LEU A 23 29.41 35.86 -2.38
C LEU A 23 29.27 34.40 -1.88
N THR A 24 29.09 34.23 -0.58
CA THR A 24 28.60 32.97 -0.02
C THR A 24 27.12 32.89 -0.32
N ALA A 25 26.75 32.25 -1.43
CA ALA A 25 25.38 31.86 -1.66
C ALA A 25 24.99 30.82 -0.59
N PRO A 26 23.85 30.97 0.10
CA PRO A 26 23.36 29.90 0.97
C PRO A 26 23.02 28.71 0.08
N LEU A 27 23.70 27.59 0.30
CA LEU A 27 23.26 26.29 -0.18
C LEU A 27 21.91 26.02 0.48
N TYR A 28 20.83 26.35 -0.21
CA TYR A 28 19.54 25.76 0.09
C TYR A 28 19.70 24.27 -0.20
N ALA A 29 19.93 23.49 0.85
CA ALA A 29 19.70 22.08 0.81
C ALA A 29 18.21 21.90 0.50
N SER A 30 17.90 21.71 -0.78
CA SER A 30 16.62 21.13 -1.17
C SER A 30 16.56 19.79 -0.45
N GLY A 31 15.86 19.77 0.68
CA GLY A 31 15.49 18.54 1.33
C GLY A 31 14.71 17.76 0.30
N ASP A 32 15.39 16.79 -0.32
CA ASP A 32 14.76 15.78 -1.15
C ASP A 32 13.80 15.04 -0.21
N GLY A 33 12.55 15.51 -0.17
CA GLY A 33 11.44 14.84 0.52
C GLY A 33 11.12 13.53 -0.20
N ARG A 34 12.13 12.67 -0.33
CA ARG A 34 11.89 11.26 -0.61
C ARG A 34 11.24 10.70 0.62
N THR A 35 9.90 10.74 0.65
CA THR A 35 9.14 9.76 1.40
C THR A 35 9.70 8.41 0.96
N SER A 36 10.44 7.77 1.86
CA SER A 36 10.96 6.43 1.64
C SER A 36 9.74 5.55 1.41
N SER A 37 9.42 5.29 0.14
CA SER A 37 8.38 4.34 -0.22
C SER A 37 8.72 3.02 0.48
N ARG A 38 7.82 2.54 1.33
CA ARG A 38 8.00 1.27 2.03
C ARG A 38 7.95 0.15 1.01
N LYS A 39 9.09 -0.45 0.75
CA LYS A 39 9.22 -1.52 -0.26
C LYS A 39 8.78 -2.89 0.24
N HIS A 40 8.63 -3.04 1.56
CA HIS A 40 8.29 -4.31 2.21
C HIS A 40 7.37 -4.06 3.40
N VAL A 41 6.32 -4.88 3.51
CA VAL A 41 5.41 -4.91 4.67
C VAL A 41 5.19 -6.35 5.05
N LYS A 42 5.23 -6.65 6.36
CA LYS A 42 4.84 -7.92 6.94
C LYS A 42 3.57 -7.72 7.75
N VAL A 43 2.54 -8.47 7.42
CA VAL A 43 1.23 -8.44 8.08
C VAL A 43 1.04 -9.77 8.82
N GLN A 44 0.89 -9.71 10.14
CA GLN A 44 0.56 -10.89 10.94
C GLN A 44 -0.94 -11.10 10.91
N LEU A 45 -1.39 -12.28 10.50
CA LEU A 45 -2.79 -12.67 10.56
C LEU A 45 -3.10 -13.29 11.94
N VAL A 46 -4.24 -12.89 12.51
CA VAL A 46 -4.77 -13.46 13.75
C VAL A 46 -6.21 -13.92 13.55
N ALA A 47 -6.57 -15.04 14.13
CA ALA A 47 -7.93 -15.53 14.19
C ALA A 47 -8.74 -14.74 15.23
N ALA A 48 -10.08 -14.88 15.23
CA ALA A 48 -10.97 -14.25 16.21
C ALA A 48 -10.69 -14.68 17.66
N SER A 49 -10.07 -15.83 17.86
CA SER A 49 -9.60 -16.31 19.17
C SER A 49 -8.34 -15.60 19.68
N GLY A 50 -7.67 -14.82 18.82
CA GLY A 50 -6.35 -14.25 19.08
C GLY A 50 -5.19 -15.18 18.74
N ALA A 51 -5.44 -16.39 18.27
CA ALA A 51 -4.39 -17.30 17.81
C ALA A 51 -3.74 -16.77 16.53
N GLU A 52 -2.45 -17.03 16.33
CA GLU A 52 -1.79 -16.79 15.06
C GLU A 52 -2.47 -17.61 13.96
N ALA A 53 -2.69 -17.00 12.80
CA ALA A 53 -3.34 -17.63 11.65
C ALA A 53 -2.48 -17.53 10.37
N GLY A 54 -1.29 -16.89 10.47
CA GLY A 54 -0.38 -16.80 9.35
C GLY A 54 0.28 -15.44 9.17
N VAL A 55 0.94 -15.29 8.03
CA VAL A 55 1.69 -14.09 7.67
C VAL A 55 1.48 -13.75 6.21
N VAL A 56 1.25 -12.48 5.90
CA VAL A 56 1.28 -11.95 4.54
C VAL A 56 2.46 -10.99 4.38
N LYS A 57 3.24 -11.19 3.33
CA LYS A 57 4.38 -10.35 2.97
C LYS A 57 4.04 -9.61 1.67
N LEU A 58 4.11 -8.30 1.70
CA LEU A 58 3.96 -7.43 0.54
C LEU A 58 5.33 -6.88 0.16
N THR A 59 5.68 -6.94 -1.12
CA THR A 59 6.97 -6.45 -1.61
C THR A 59 6.78 -5.69 -2.92
N GLU A 60 7.19 -4.43 -2.97
CA GLU A 60 7.21 -3.68 -4.23
C GLU A 60 8.28 -4.23 -5.18
N GLN A 61 7.89 -4.49 -6.42
CA GLN A 61 8.76 -4.90 -7.51
C GLN A 61 8.42 -4.14 -8.79
N GLY A 62 9.15 -3.08 -9.07
CA GLY A 62 8.81 -2.18 -10.17
C GLY A 62 7.47 -1.49 -9.92
N THR A 63 6.50 -1.69 -10.81
CA THR A 63 5.13 -1.14 -10.71
C THR A 63 4.15 -2.12 -10.09
N LYS A 64 4.61 -3.26 -9.54
CA LYS A 64 3.76 -4.31 -8.99
C LYS A 64 4.08 -4.54 -7.52
N VAL A 65 3.11 -5.09 -6.81
CA VAL A 65 3.28 -5.66 -5.48
C VAL A 65 3.26 -7.18 -5.58
N ILE A 66 4.31 -7.82 -5.09
CA ILE A 66 4.33 -9.28 -4.88
C ILE A 66 3.70 -9.54 -3.52
N VAL A 67 2.62 -10.29 -3.52
CA VAL A 67 1.93 -10.78 -2.32
C VAL A 67 2.33 -12.22 -2.09
N ARG A 68 2.78 -12.53 -0.87
CA ARG A 68 3.00 -13.90 -0.38
C ARG A 68 2.23 -14.08 0.90
N ALA A 69 1.34 -15.07 0.92
CA ALA A 69 0.57 -15.46 2.08
C ALA A 69 0.97 -16.88 2.51
N GLU A 70 1.22 -17.05 3.78
CA GLU A 70 1.39 -18.32 4.46
C GLU A 70 0.37 -18.34 5.59
N ALA A 71 -0.55 -19.31 5.62
CA ALA A 71 -1.60 -19.38 6.63
C ALA A 71 -1.69 -20.78 7.24
N GLU A 72 -2.22 -20.87 8.46
CA GLU A 72 -2.39 -22.10 9.21
C GLU A 72 -3.60 -22.06 10.12
N GLY A 73 -4.10 -23.22 10.54
CA GLY A 73 -5.23 -23.33 11.45
C GLY A 73 -6.57 -22.92 10.84
N LEU A 74 -6.66 -22.88 9.51
CA LEU A 74 -7.89 -22.57 8.77
C LEU A 74 -8.60 -23.88 8.37
N THR A 75 -9.90 -23.75 8.04
CA THR A 75 -10.64 -24.89 7.49
C THR A 75 -10.19 -25.21 6.06
N PRO A 76 -10.13 -26.48 5.65
CA PRO A 76 -9.81 -26.83 4.27
C PRO A 76 -10.80 -26.27 3.26
N GLY A 77 -10.28 -25.87 2.08
CA GLY A 77 -11.08 -25.35 0.97
C GLY A 77 -10.62 -23.98 0.47
N PHE A 78 -11.39 -23.39 -0.43
CA PHE A 78 -11.14 -22.04 -0.92
C PHE A 78 -11.74 -21.00 0.03
N HIS A 79 -10.99 -19.93 0.23
CA HIS A 79 -11.37 -18.79 1.05
C HIS A 79 -11.21 -17.49 0.28
N GLY A 80 -12.17 -16.57 0.41
CA GLY A 80 -12.01 -15.20 -0.03
C GLY A 80 -10.83 -14.56 0.70
N PHE A 81 -10.02 -13.81 -0.05
CA PHE A 81 -8.80 -13.18 0.47
C PHE A 81 -8.71 -11.76 -0.06
N HIS A 82 -8.86 -10.77 0.82
CA HIS A 82 -9.03 -9.39 0.39
C HIS A 82 -8.28 -8.39 1.28
N VAL A 83 -7.91 -7.26 0.68
CA VAL A 83 -7.59 -6.04 1.43
C VAL A 83 -8.90 -5.32 1.77
N HIS A 84 -9.07 -4.93 3.02
CA HIS A 84 -10.19 -4.16 3.55
C HIS A 84 -9.81 -2.72 3.87
N SER A 85 -10.81 -1.82 3.87
CA SER A 85 -10.66 -0.37 3.84
C SER A 85 -10.35 0.29 5.19
N ALA A 86 -10.23 -0.48 6.28
CA ALA A 86 -9.86 0.06 7.59
C ALA A 86 -8.81 -0.84 8.27
N GLY A 87 -7.80 -0.22 8.85
CA GLY A 87 -6.71 -0.88 9.58
C GLY A 87 -7.11 -1.33 10.98
N GLU A 88 -8.26 -2.04 11.10
CA GLU A 88 -8.80 -2.51 12.36
C GLU A 88 -9.15 -4.00 12.32
N CYS A 89 -8.76 -4.73 13.37
CA CYS A 89 -9.01 -6.17 13.51
C CYS A 89 -9.72 -6.50 14.83
N VAL A 90 -10.89 -5.89 15.10
CA VAL A 90 -11.71 -6.23 16.26
C VAL A 90 -12.66 -7.38 15.89
N PRO A 91 -12.58 -8.55 16.57
CA PRO A 91 -13.49 -9.67 16.26
C PRO A 91 -14.97 -9.30 16.35
N PRO A 92 -15.82 -9.74 15.42
CA PRO A 92 -15.61 -10.66 14.30
C PRO A 92 -15.02 -9.98 13.04
N PHE A 93 -14.19 -8.97 13.20
CA PHE A 93 -13.45 -8.24 12.16
C PHE A 93 -14.30 -7.36 11.24
N THR A 94 -15.55 -7.06 11.60
CA THR A 94 -16.40 -6.10 10.85
C THR A 94 -15.85 -4.67 10.91
N SER A 95 -15.01 -4.35 11.91
CA SER A 95 -14.29 -3.08 12.05
C SER A 95 -13.35 -2.79 10.88
N ALA A 96 -12.85 -3.82 10.17
CA ALA A 96 -12.03 -3.63 8.98
C ALA A 96 -12.75 -3.00 7.78
N GLY A 97 -14.07 -2.72 7.90
CA GLY A 97 -14.86 -2.09 6.83
C GLY A 97 -15.18 -3.04 5.67
N GLY A 98 -15.46 -2.48 4.49
CA GLY A 98 -15.64 -3.20 3.23
C GLY A 98 -14.30 -3.50 2.55
N HIS A 99 -14.34 -4.06 1.34
CA HIS A 99 -13.13 -4.24 0.53
C HIS A 99 -12.51 -2.89 0.20
N TYR A 100 -11.17 -2.84 0.10
CA TYR A 100 -10.46 -1.66 -0.34
C TYR A 100 -10.82 -1.35 -1.79
N ASN A 101 -11.58 -0.27 -2.01
CA ASN A 101 -12.21 0.06 -3.30
C ASN A 101 -12.19 1.58 -3.55
N PRO A 102 -11.03 2.20 -3.74
CA PRO A 102 -10.94 3.65 -3.94
C PRO A 102 -11.59 4.13 -5.24
N THR A 103 -11.84 3.23 -6.20
CA THR A 103 -12.43 3.57 -7.51
C THR A 103 -13.95 3.34 -7.59
N GLY A 104 -14.56 2.71 -6.57
CA GLY A 104 -16.00 2.47 -6.53
C GLY A 104 -16.50 1.46 -7.56
N THR A 105 -15.69 0.47 -7.94
CA THR A 105 -16.06 -0.62 -8.85
C THR A 105 -16.88 -1.69 -8.11
N GLY A 106 -17.49 -2.63 -8.85
CA GLY A 106 -18.09 -3.82 -8.26
C GLY A 106 -17.07 -4.89 -7.91
N HIS A 107 -17.46 -5.85 -7.05
CA HIS A 107 -16.61 -6.96 -6.63
C HIS A 107 -16.09 -7.79 -7.82
N GLY A 108 -14.91 -8.34 -7.63
CA GLY A 108 -14.08 -8.95 -8.68
C GLY A 108 -13.21 -7.92 -9.42
N SER A 109 -13.43 -6.59 -9.11
CA SER A 109 -12.65 -5.47 -9.65
C SER A 109 -12.33 -4.41 -8.60
N HIS A 110 -12.57 -4.66 -7.30
CA HIS A 110 -12.06 -3.79 -6.24
C HIS A 110 -10.53 -3.84 -6.25
N ALA A 111 -9.89 -2.77 -5.87
CA ALA A 111 -8.42 -2.77 -5.75
C ALA A 111 -7.93 -3.79 -4.72
N GLY A 112 -8.74 -4.06 -3.69
CA GLY A 112 -8.43 -5.03 -2.64
C GLY A 112 -8.75 -6.49 -2.96
N ASP A 113 -9.38 -6.79 -4.10
CA ASP A 113 -9.70 -8.18 -4.46
C ASP A 113 -8.44 -8.92 -4.89
N MET A 114 -8.19 -10.06 -4.22
CA MET A 114 -7.02 -10.90 -4.45
C MET A 114 -7.47 -12.31 -4.84
N PRO A 115 -6.59 -13.15 -5.44
CA PRO A 115 -6.91 -14.55 -5.70
C PRO A 115 -7.30 -15.27 -4.41
N SER A 116 -8.30 -16.17 -4.50
CA SER A 116 -8.72 -16.99 -3.37
C SER A 116 -7.56 -17.79 -2.79
N LEU A 117 -7.52 -17.88 -1.46
CA LEU A 117 -6.57 -18.71 -0.74
C LEU A 117 -7.08 -20.16 -0.72
N LEU A 118 -6.27 -21.12 -1.19
CA LEU A 118 -6.58 -22.53 -1.06
C LEU A 118 -5.93 -23.10 0.20
N VAL A 119 -6.75 -23.52 1.15
CA VAL A 119 -6.33 -24.20 2.37
C VAL A 119 -6.36 -25.72 2.15
N LEU A 120 -5.25 -26.38 2.45
CA LEU A 120 -5.07 -27.82 2.31
C LEU A 120 -5.77 -28.58 3.44
N ASP A 121 -5.83 -29.93 3.33
CA ASP A 121 -6.50 -30.79 4.30
C ASP A 121 -5.86 -30.73 5.69
N ASP A 122 -4.58 -30.33 5.79
CA ASP A 122 -3.86 -30.12 7.06
C ASP A 122 -4.10 -28.73 7.69
N GLY A 123 -4.90 -27.88 7.07
CA GLY A 123 -5.22 -26.55 7.54
C GLY A 123 -4.19 -25.50 7.17
N THR A 124 -3.20 -25.81 6.31
CA THR A 124 -2.18 -24.87 5.82
C THR A 124 -2.52 -24.32 4.45
N ALA A 125 -2.00 -23.14 4.15
CA ALA A 125 -2.12 -22.54 2.82
C ALA A 125 -0.88 -21.73 2.47
N GLU A 126 -0.50 -21.79 1.19
CA GLU A 126 0.53 -20.95 0.60
C GLU A 126 0.00 -20.33 -0.70
N LEU A 127 0.21 -19.01 -0.86
CA LEU A 127 -0.20 -18.29 -2.06
C LEU A 127 0.87 -17.27 -2.41
N GLN A 128 1.25 -17.19 -3.68
CA GLN A 128 2.07 -16.10 -4.20
C GLN A 128 1.52 -15.60 -5.54
N PHE A 129 1.39 -14.29 -5.67
CA PHE A 129 1.01 -13.65 -6.92
C PHE A 129 1.59 -12.24 -7.00
N ALA A 130 1.46 -11.62 -8.17
CA ALA A 130 1.78 -10.22 -8.40
C ALA A 130 0.49 -9.45 -8.74
N THR A 131 0.34 -8.25 -8.21
CA THR A 131 -0.76 -7.34 -8.53
C THR A 131 -0.25 -5.94 -8.83
N ASP A 132 -0.97 -5.20 -9.61
CA ASP A 132 -0.85 -3.77 -9.87
C ASP A 132 -2.13 -2.99 -9.50
N ASN A 133 -3.06 -3.64 -8.79
CA ASN A 133 -4.32 -3.04 -8.32
C ASN A 133 -4.11 -2.01 -7.21
N PHE A 134 -3.00 -2.08 -6.49
CA PHE A 134 -2.61 -1.15 -5.44
C PHE A 134 -1.08 -1.07 -5.32
N THR A 135 -0.59 0.01 -4.75
CA THR A 135 0.79 0.15 -4.27
C THR A 135 0.82 -0.04 -2.76
N ILE A 136 2.00 -0.38 -2.19
CA ILE A 136 2.13 -0.45 -0.73
C ILE A 136 1.81 0.90 -0.07
N ALA A 137 2.16 2.02 -0.71
CA ALA A 137 1.91 3.35 -0.16
C ALA A 137 0.42 3.67 -0.03
N GLU A 138 -0.41 3.23 -0.96
CA GLU A 138 -1.87 3.43 -0.93
C GLU A 138 -2.56 2.66 0.19
N LEU A 139 -1.95 1.57 0.67
CA LEU A 139 -2.48 0.79 1.79
C LEU A 139 -2.28 1.47 3.17
N PHE A 140 -1.53 2.58 3.21
CA PHE A 140 -1.30 3.41 4.40
C PHE A 140 -2.06 4.74 4.31
N ASP A 141 -3.29 4.71 3.84
CA ASP A 141 -4.18 5.87 3.84
C ASP A 141 -4.56 6.29 5.28
N ALA A 142 -5.45 7.28 5.43
CA ALA A 142 -5.79 7.85 6.73
C ALA A 142 -6.44 6.84 7.69
N ASP A 143 -7.20 5.89 7.15
CA ASP A 143 -7.93 4.87 7.91
C ASP A 143 -7.10 3.58 8.06
N GLY A 144 -5.98 3.46 7.32
CA GLY A 144 -5.20 2.26 7.17
C GLY A 144 -5.98 1.16 6.46
N THR A 145 -5.36 0.00 6.30
CA THR A 145 -6.02 -1.16 5.67
C THR A 145 -5.75 -2.42 6.47
N ALA A 146 -6.59 -3.45 6.25
CA ALA A 146 -6.39 -4.77 6.82
C ALA A 146 -6.49 -5.85 5.75
N ILE A 147 -5.77 -6.95 5.92
CA ILE A 147 -5.92 -8.16 5.11
C ILE A 147 -6.86 -9.11 5.83
N ILE A 148 -7.89 -9.57 5.13
CA ILE A 148 -8.90 -10.49 5.65
C ILE A 148 -8.85 -11.81 4.89
N VAL A 149 -8.93 -12.92 5.64
CA VAL A 149 -9.31 -14.24 5.13
C VAL A 149 -10.78 -14.49 5.50
N HIS A 150 -11.59 -14.85 4.51
CA HIS A 150 -13.01 -15.12 4.69
C HIS A 150 -13.32 -16.60 4.96
N ALA A 151 -14.53 -16.89 5.42
CA ALA A 151 -14.92 -18.25 5.78
C ALA A 151 -15.28 -19.14 4.57
N LEU A 152 -15.69 -18.54 3.45
CA LEU A 152 -16.20 -19.23 2.28
C LEU A 152 -15.41 -18.87 1.02
N PRO A 153 -15.55 -19.65 -0.06
CA PRO A 153 -15.01 -19.30 -1.36
C PRO A 153 -15.58 -17.97 -1.87
N ASP A 154 -14.73 -17.21 -2.56
CA ASP A 154 -15.14 -16.03 -3.29
C ASP A 154 -15.65 -16.43 -4.69
N ASN A 155 -16.80 -15.91 -5.10
CA ASN A 155 -17.35 -16.14 -6.44
C ASN A 155 -16.96 -15.07 -7.46
N PHE A 156 -16.19 -14.03 -7.06
CA PHE A 156 -15.74 -12.90 -7.87
C PHE A 156 -16.89 -12.17 -8.59
N ALA A 157 -18.10 -12.20 -8.02
CA ALA A 157 -19.33 -11.71 -8.63
C ALA A 157 -19.62 -12.33 -10.02
N ASN A 158 -19.03 -13.46 -10.34
CA ASN A 158 -19.20 -14.15 -11.61
C ASN A 158 -20.45 -15.02 -11.63
N ILE A 159 -21.62 -14.39 -11.45
CA ILE A 159 -22.92 -15.02 -11.45
C ILE A 159 -23.56 -14.84 -12.84
N PRO A 160 -23.73 -15.93 -13.60
CA PRO A 160 -24.40 -15.86 -14.91
C PRO A 160 -25.84 -15.37 -14.80
N THR A 161 -26.28 -14.58 -15.78
CA THR A 161 -27.64 -14.01 -15.83
C THR A 161 -28.77 -15.03 -15.99
N ARG A 162 -28.46 -16.33 -16.11
CA ARG A 162 -29.47 -17.42 -16.04
C ARG A 162 -29.89 -17.76 -14.62
N TYR A 163 -29.17 -17.27 -13.61
CA TYR A 163 -29.53 -17.41 -12.19
C TYR A 163 -30.20 -16.12 -11.71
N GLN A 164 -31.18 -16.28 -10.86
CA GLN A 164 -31.90 -15.18 -10.26
C GLN A 164 -31.65 -15.16 -8.76
N SER A 165 -31.28 -13.98 -8.21
CA SER A 165 -31.22 -13.79 -6.77
C SER A 165 -32.64 -13.88 -6.16
N THR A 166 -32.82 -14.74 -5.16
CA THR A 166 -34.05 -14.83 -4.41
C THR A 166 -34.25 -13.65 -3.45
N ALA A 167 -33.21 -12.94 -3.10
CA ALA A 167 -33.24 -11.79 -2.20
C ALA A 167 -33.75 -10.53 -2.92
N GLU A 168 -33.27 -10.27 -4.14
CA GLU A 168 -33.55 -9.04 -4.89
C GLU A 168 -34.39 -9.25 -6.14
N GLY A 169 -34.55 -10.51 -6.59
CA GLY A 169 -35.27 -10.82 -7.82
C GLY A 169 -34.50 -10.42 -9.10
N THR A 170 -33.23 -10.01 -8.96
CA THR A 170 -32.37 -9.63 -10.08
C THR A 170 -31.76 -10.86 -10.73
N PHE A 171 -31.47 -10.79 -12.04
CA PHE A 171 -30.71 -11.82 -12.75
C PHE A 171 -29.23 -11.47 -12.77
N GLY A 172 -28.37 -12.47 -12.52
CA GLY A 172 -26.94 -12.26 -12.32
C GLY A 172 -26.59 -11.93 -10.87
N PRO A 173 -25.45 -11.26 -10.62
CA PRO A 173 -25.04 -10.90 -9.27
C PRO A 173 -25.98 -9.84 -8.67
N ASP A 174 -26.38 -10.02 -7.42
CA ASP A 174 -27.12 -9.03 -6.65
C ASP A 174 -26.18 -8.05 -5.92
N SER A 175 -26.74 -7.11 -5.15
CA SER A 175 -25.97 -6.07 -4.47
C SER A 175 -25.01 -6.66 -3.42
N ALA A 176 -25.37 -7.74 -2.74
CA ALA A 176 -24.51 -8.41 -1.78
C ALA A 176 -23.33 -9.10 -2.47
N THR A 177 -23.59 -9.80 -3.55
CA THR A 177 -22.56 -10.42 -4.39
C THR A 177 -21.59 -9.38 -4.96
N LEU A 178 -22.12 -8.25 -5.48
CA LEU A 178 -21.31 -7.14 -6.01
C LEU A 178 -20.51 -6.40 -4.94
N ALA A 179 -20.82 -6.58 -3.67
CA ALA A 179 -20.09 -5.99 -2.56
C ALA A 179 -19.04 -6.93 -1.95
N THR A 180 -19.24 -8.26 -2.00
CA THR A 180 -18.51 -9.20 -1.13
C THR A 180 -18.05 -10.49 -1.80
N GLY A 181 -18.51 -10.79 -3.03
CA GLY A 181 -18.26 -12.08 -3.68
C GLY A 181 -18.84 -13.28 -2.92
N ASP A 182 -19.79 -13.04 -2.02
CA ASP A 182 -20.43 -14.06 -1.15
C ASP A 182 -19.42 -14.86 -0.30
N ALA A 183 -18.24 -14.30 -0.03
CA ALA A 183 -17.16 -14.98 0.68
C ALA A 183 -17.45 -15.22 2.17
N GLY A 184 -18.58 -14.76 2.67
CA GLY A 184 -19.06 -15.05 4.03
C GLY A 184 -18.36 -14.29 5.14
N GLY A 185 -18.35 -14.88 6.35
CA GLY A 185 -17.75 -14.29 7.53
C GLY A 185 -16.23 -14.15 7.42
N ARG A 186 -15.61 -13.48 8.41
CA ARG A 186 -14.16 -13.20 8.45
C ARG A 186 -13.51 -14.09 9.50
N VAL A 187 -12.55 -14.91 9.10
CA VAL A 187 -11.90 -15.91 9.98
C VAL A 187 -10.53 -15.50 10.46
N ALA A 188 -9.81 -14.69 9.67
CA ALA A 188 -8.54 -14.11 10.08
C ALA A 188 -8.39 -12.68 9.58
N CYS A 189 -7.64 -11.87 10.34
CA CYS A 189 -7.41 -10.45 10.06
C CYS A 189 -5.97 -10.08 10.41
N GLY A 190 -5.38 -9.20 9.60
CA GLY A 190 -4.07 -8.60 9.88
C GLY A 190 -4.02 -7.16 9.43
N ILE A 191 -3.60 -6.26 10.32
CA ILE A 191 -3.49 -4.83 10.02
C ILE A 191 -2.26 -4.58 9.16
N VAL A 192 -2.42 -3.85 8.07
CA VAL A 192 -1.30 -3.34 7.27
C VAL A 192 -0.70 -2.15 8.02
N ALA A 193 0.20 -2.46 8.96
CA ALA A 193 0.89 -1.45 9.76
C ALA A 193 2.33 -1.29 9.29
N GLY A 194 2.86 -0.09 9.47
CA GLY A 194 4.27 0.14 9.23
C GLY A 194 5.14 -0.52 10.31
N GLY A 195 6.12 -1.31 9.89
CA GLY A 195 7.21 -1.77 10.76
C GLY A 195 8.18 -0.64 11.08
#